data_18071a750fce33915f5e29dc4dba5dba
#
_entry.id   18071a750fce33915f5e29dc4dba5dba
#
_cell.length_a   1.000
_cell.length_b   1.000
_cell.length_c   1.000
_cell.angle_alpha   90.00
_cell.angle_beta   90.00
_cell.angle_gamma   90.00
#
_symmetry.space_group_name_H-M   'P 1'
#
loop_
_entity.id
_entity.type
_entity.pdbx_description
1 polymer ?
#
loop_
_entity_poly.entity_id
_entity_poly.type
_entity_poly.pdbx_seq_one_letter_code
_entity_poly.pdbx_strand_id
1 'polypeptide(L)'
;MKQEPQNKFYRRLPVKTMVVMIAVVSLITASLAFRAGDRTNHGTVTNADKKDSVESVKAFMKVYKVLMSPRCMNCHPSGDAPLQGDDSHIHTMDVVRGPDGKGMYAAKCSNCHQPTNVPGQHTPPGNPKWQLPPSDMKMVFQGKTARQLALQIMNYTMNGHKNKEQLIEHARDTLVKAAWDMGEGRVPPPMSYTTFVNVWDTWIKKGGYAPK
;
A
#
# COMPACT_ATOMS: atom_id res chain seq x y z
N MET A 1 -20.50 0.33 79.21
CA MET A 1 -19.92 0.66 77.84
C MET A 1 -20.46 2.03 77.48
N LYS A 2 -19.61 3.07 77.53
CA LYS A 2 -19.97 4.44 77.13
C LYS A 2 -19.49 4.65 75.66
N GLN A 3 -20.41 4.99 74.78
CA GLN A 3 -20.11 5.39 73.44
C GLN A 3 -19.63 6.87 73.42
N GLU A 4 -18.50 7.10 72.79
CA GLU A 4 -17.88 8.42 72.58
C GLU A 4 -18.40 9.04 71.28
N PRO A 5 -18.79 10.32 71.25
CA PRO A 5 -19.32 10.94 70.01
C PRO A 5 -18.20 11.33 69.08
N GLN A 6 -18.29 10.85 67.82
CA GLN A 6 -17.42 11.22 66.73
C GLN A 6 -17.64 12.70 66.29
N ASN A 7 -16.71 13.55 66.62
CA ASN A 7 -16.75 14.96 66.23
C ASN A 7 -16.20 15.16 64.80
N LYS A 8 -17.09 15.35 63.81
CA LYS A 8 -16.69 15.63 62.44
C LYS A 8 -16.15 17.04 62.32
N PHE A 9 -14.85 17.21 62.24
CA PHE A 9 -14.17 18.47 61.92
C PHE A 9 -14.43 18.85 60.46
N TYR A 10 -15.41 19.69 60.19
CA TYR A 10 -15.55 20.38 58.90
C TYR A 10 -14.51 21.51 58.83
N ARG A 11 -13.38 21.26 58.19
CA ARG A 11 -12.33 22.25 57.92
C ARG A 11 -12.84 23.16 56.81
N ARG A 12 -13.27 24.39 57.15
CA ARG A 12 -13.65 25.40 56.14
C ARG A 12 -12.42 25.80 55.35
N LEU A 13 -12.47 25.63 54.04
CA LEU A 13 -11.40 26.06 53.11
C LEU A 13 -11.35 27.60 53.15
N PRO A 14 -10.16 28.21 53.19
CA PRO A 14 -10.04 29.67 53.19
C PRO A 14 -10.54 30.26 51.84
N VAL A 15 -11.22 31.40 51.94
CA VAL A 15 -11.85 32.07 50.77
C VAL A 15 -10.91 32.26 49.57
N LYS A 16 -9.62 32.46 49.85
CA LYS A 16 -8.57 32.57 48.79
C LYS A 16 -8.44 31.30 47.95
N THR A 17 -8.59 30.10 48.56
CA THR A 17 -8.53 28.82 47.87
C THR A 17 -9.76 28.61 46.99
N MET A 18 -10.92 29.10 47.43
CA MET A 18 -12.16 29.00 46.66
C MET A 18 -12.16 29.90 45.43
N VAL A 19 -11.59 31.10 45.52
CA VAL A 19 -11.45 32.01 44.38
C VAL A 19 -10.49 31.47 43.31
N VAL A 20 -9.39 30.82 43.72
CA VAL A 20 -8.45 30.18 42.78
C VAL A 20 -9.09 29.00 42.07
N MET A 21 -9.88 28.18 42.78
CA MET A 21 -10.59 27.06 42.17
C MET A 21 -11.63 27.53 41.13
N ILE A 22 -12.37 28.56 41.37
CA ILE A 22 -13.34 29.14 40.43
C ILE A 22 -12.62 29.70 39.19
N ALA A 23 -11.48 30.35 39.36
CA ALA A 23 -10.69 30.89 38.24
C ALA A 23 -10.11 29.77 37.35
N VAL A 24 -9.64 28.66 37.95
CA VAL A 24 -9.12 27.51 37.20
C VAL A 24 -10.22 26.78 36.44
N VAL A 25 -11.40 26.61 37.03
CA VAL A 25 -12.54 25.98 36.34
C VAL A 25 -13.02 26.84 35.17
N SER A 26 -13.03 28.17 35.32
CA SER A 26 -13.42 29.10 34.24
C SER A 26 -12.41 29.09 33.07
N LEU A 27 -11.11 28.93 33.35
CA LEU A 27 -10.06 28.81 32.30
C LEU A 27 -10.14 27.47 31.56
N ILE A 28 -10.50 26.41 32.25
CA ILE A 28 -10.67 25.06 31.63
C ILE A 28 -11.90 25.03 30.72
N THR A 29 -13.02 25.67 31.13
CA THR A 29 -14.22 25.73 30.28
C THR A 29 -14.04 26.62 29.06
N ALA A 30 -13.30 27.73 29.14
CA ALA A 30 -12.96 28.57 28.01
C ALA A 30 -12.03 27.82 26.99
N SER A 31 -11.07 27.02 27.48
CA SER A 31 -10.19 26.23 26.63
C SER A 31 -10.91 25.07 25.91
N LEU A 32 -11.94 24.51 26.52
CA LEU A 32 -12.78 23.46 25.91
C LEU A 32 -13.75 24.04 24.87
N ALA A 33 -14.27 25.25 25.07
CA ALA A 33 -15.13 25.91 24.09
C ALA A 33 -14.36 26.34 22.83
N PHE A 34 -13.06 26.69 22.95
CA PHE A 34 -12.23 27.03 21.79
C PHE A 34 -11.84 25.80 20.92
N ARG A 35 -11.85 24.61 21.51
CA ARG A 35 -11.62 23.35 20.77
C ARG A 35 -12.88 22.75 20.14
N ALA A 36 -14.06 23.16 20.54
CA ALA A 36 -15.31 22.65 19.98
C ALA A 36 -15.71 23.35 18.66
N GLY A 37 -15.09 24.49 18.32
CA GLY A 37 -15.39 25.26 17.12
C GLY A 37 -14.76 24.77 15.82
N ASP A 38 -13.81 23.81 15.86
CA ASP A 38 -13.02 23.42 14.67
C ASP A 38 -13.31 21.99 14.18
N ARG A 39 -14.49 21.46 14.40
CA ARG A 39 -14.87 20.10 13.97
C ARG A 39 -16.00 20.04 12.93
N THR A 40 -16.27 21.10 12.22
CA THR A 40 -17.22 21.05 11.11
C THR A 40 -16.64 21.60 9.81
N ASN A 41 -15.41 21.25 9.49
CA ASN A 41 -15.00 21.30 8.09
C ASN A 41 -15.36 19.95 7.42
N HIS A 42 -16.65 19.69 7.30
CA HIS A 42 -17.18 18.80 6.28
C HIS A 42 -16.89 19.50 4.94
N GLY A 43 -15.66 19.31 4.45
CA GLY A 43 -15.27 19.80 3.13
C GLY A 43 -16.34 19.36 2.14
N THR A 44 -17.08 20.31 1.63
CA THR A 44 -18.09 20.07 0.59
C THR A 44 -17.34 19.42 -0.57
N VAL A 45 -17.58 18.11 -0.84
CA VAL A 45 -16.98 17.40 -1.97
C VAL A 45 -17.36 18.17 -3.23
N THR A 46 -16.37 18.81 -3.85
CA THR A 46 -16.59 19.65 -5.02
C THR A 46 -16.93 18.78 -6.25
N ASN A 47 -17.49 19.38 -7.29
CA ASN A 47 -17.72 18.69 -8.55
C ASN A 47 -16.39 18.24 -9.19
N ALA A 48 -15.29 18.95 -8.92
CA ALA A 48 -13.94 18.58 -9.33
C ALA A 48 -13.48 17.30 -8.63
N ASP A 49 -13.66 17.19 -7.30
CA ASP A 49 -13.28 15.99 -6.54
C ASP A 49 -14.06 14.74 -7.00
N LYS A 50 -15.36 14.92 -7.32
CA LYS A 50 -16.17 13.83 -7.87
C LYS A 50 -15.69 13.39 -9.25
N LYS A 51 -15.34 14.33 -10.13
CA LYS A 51 -14.79 14.06 -11.46
C LYS A 51 -13.46 13.33 -11.35
N ASP A 52 -12.55 13.81 -10.50
CA ASP A 52 -11.24 13.22 -10.28
C ASP A 52 -11.35 11.80 -9.71
N SER A 53 -12.27 11.56 -8.78
CA SER A 53 -12.49 10.22 -8.23
C SER A 53 -12.99 9.22 -9.30
N VAL A 54 -13.89 9.64 -10.18
CA VAL A 54 -14.38 8.81 -11.29
C VAL A 54 -13.26 8.51 -12.30
N GLU A 55 -12.48 9.51 -12.67
CA GLU A 55 -11.34 9.36 -13.60
C GLU A 55 -10.26 8.46 -13.01
N SER A 56 -9.93 8.64 -11.73
CA SER A 56 -8.98 7.81 -10.99
C SER A 56 -9.43 6.34 -11.00
N VAL A 57 -10.68 6.04 -10.64
CA VAL A 57 -11.19 4.67 -10.65
C VAL A 57 -11.17 4.06 -12.05
N LYS A 58 -11.57 4.81 -13.10
CA LYS A 58 -11.47 4.34 -14.48
C LYS A 58 -10.04 4.00 -14.90
N ALA A 59 -9.08 4.83 -14.52
CA ALA A 59 -7.66 4.58 -14.77
C ALA A 59 -7.20 3.32 -14.03
N PHE A 60 -7.55 3.17 -12.75
CA PHE A 60 -7.19 1.98 -11.98
C PHE A 60 -7.75 0.68 -12.56
N MET A 61 -8.98 0.68 -13.07
CA MET A 61 -9.54 -0.53 -13.71
C MET A 61 -8.75 -0.99 -14.94
N LYS A 62 -8.06 -0.07 -15.63
CA LYS A 62 -7.12 -0.42 -16.71
C LYS A 62 -5.80 -0.96 -16.12
N VAL A 63 -5.28 -0.30 -15.08
CA VAL A 63 -4.10 -0.78 -14.32
C VAL A 63 -4.34 -2.19 -13.79
N TYR A 64 -5.48 -2.44 -13.17
CA TYR A 64 -5.85 -3.74 -12.59
C TYR A 64 -5.73 -4.89 -13.60
N LYS A 65 -6.14 -4.69 -14.86
CA LYS A 65 -5.98 -5.72 -15.92
C LYS A 65 -4.52 -6.10 -16.15
N VAL A 66 -3.60 -5.14 -16.05
CA VAL A 66 -2.15 -5.38 -16.16
C VAL A 66 -1.63 -6.12 -14.93
N LEU A 67 -1.98 -5.66 -13.74
CA LEU A 67 -1.52 -6.27 -12.49
C LEU A 67 -1.99 -7.72 -12.32
N MET A 68 -3.13 -8.06 -12.90
CA MET A 68 -3.68 -9.42 -12.92
C MET A 68 -3.17 -10.27 -14.09
N SER A 69 -2.32 -9.72 -14.98
CA SER A 69 -1.67 -10.52 -16.02
C SER A 69 -0.57 -11.39 -15.42
N PRO A 70 -0.24 -12.52 -16.04
CA PRO A 70 0.85 -13.37 -15.57
C PRO A 70 2.19 -12.63 -15.40
N ARG A 71 2.43 -11.60 -16.22
CA ARG A 71 3.67 -10.80 -16.18
C ARG A 71 3.88 -10.05 -14.87
N CYS A 72 2.80 -9.68 -14.18
CA CYS A 72 2.87 -9.02 -12.88
C CYS A 72 2.58 -10.02 -11.74
N MET A 73 1.51 -10.81 -11.91
CA MET A 73 1.03 -11.72 -10.87
C MET A 73 2.06 -12.79 -10.50
N ASN A 74 2.88 -13.26 -11.47
CA ASN A 74 3.87 -14.31 -11.21
C ASN A 74 4.96 -13.87 -10.21
N CYS A 75 5.29 -12.56 -10.16
CA CYS A 75 6.20 -12.00 -9.17
C CYS A 75 5.48 -11.56 -7.87
N HIS A 76 4.15 -11.48 -7.88
CA HIS A 76 3.32 -11.06 -6.76
C HIS A 76 2.34 -12.16 -6.30
N PRO A 77 2.82 -13.41 -6.05
CA PRO A 77 2.00 -14.53 -5.63
C PRO A 77 1.49 -14.37 -4.20
N SER A 78 0.45 -15.11 -3.84
CA SER A 78 -0.04 -15.20 -2.46
C SER A 78 0.90 -15.99 -1.53
N GLY A 79 1.62 -16.96 -2.09
CA GLY A 79 2.60 -17.79 -1.38
C GLY A 79 4.03 -17.26 -1.44
N ASP A 80 4.98 -18.11 -1.05
CA ASP A 80 6.42 -17.83 -1.12
C ASP A 80 7.08 -18.39 -2.38
N ALA A 81 6.47 -19.36 -3.05
CA ALA A 81 6.89 -19.78 -4.39
C ALA A 81 6.44 -18.74 -5.42
N PRO A 82 7.32 -18.24 -6.31
CA PRO A 82 6.91 -17.47 -7.46
C PRO A 82 6.00 -18.31 -8.38
N LEU A 83 5.26 -17.64 -9.25
CA LEU A 83 4.56 -18.33 -10.34
C LEU A 83 5.36 -18.18 -11.64
N GLN A 84 5.08 -19.03 -12.62
CA GLN A 84 5.71 -18.95 -13.95
C GLN A 84 4.70 -19.30 -15.05
N GLY A 85 5.12 -19.08 -16.30
CA GLY A 85 4.29 -19.34 -17.46
C GLY A 85 3.17 -18.30 -17.68
N ASP A 86 2.44 -18.49 -18.76
CA ASP A 86 1.27 -17.67 -19.10
C ASP A 86 0.02 -18.14 -18.37
N ASP A 87 0.03 -19.34 -17.83
CA ASP A 87 -1.00 -19.94 -16.99
C ASP A 87 -0.78 -19.71 -15.49
N SER A 88 0.32 -19.05 -15.10
CA SER A 88 0.66 -18.73 -13.71
C SER A 88 0.71 -19.95 -12.78
N HIS A 89 1.24 -21.08 -13.25
CA HIS A 89 1.50 -22.21 -12.38
C HIS A 89 2.66 -21.95 -11.41
N ILE A 90 2.78 -22.75 -10.36
CA ILE A 90 3.88 -22.64 -9.40
C ILE A 90 5.21 -22.87 -10.12
N HIS A 91 6.19 -22.00 -9.83
CA HIS A 91 7.54 -22.10 -10.40
C HIS A 91 8.14 -23.48 -10.14
N THR A 92 8.63 -24.12 -11.18
CA THR A 92 9.30 -25.43 -11.07
C THR A 92 10.59 -25.33 -10.24
N MET A 93 11.19 -26.47 -9.86
CA MET A 93 12.46 -26.55 -9.11
C MET A 93 12.39 -26.08 -7.65
N ASP A 94 11.21 -26.07 -7.03
CA ASP A 94 11.00 -25.75 -5.62
C ASP A 94 11.62 -24.42 -5.17
N VAL A 95 11.66 -23.43 -6.05
CA VAL A 95 12.20 -22.12 -5.75
C VAL A 95 11.25 -21.37 -4.82
N VAL A 96 11.79 -20.75 -3.78
CA VAL A 96 11.04 -19.92 -2.85
C VAL A 96 11.67 -18.53 -2.73
N ARG A 97 10.85 -17.55 -2.32
CA ARG A 97 11.17 -16.13 -2.22
C ARG A 97 12.47 -15.83 -1.45
N GLY A 98 12.68 -16.48 -0.31
CA GLY A 98 13.72 -16.08 0.64
C GLY A 98 13.42 -14.74 1.34
N PRO A 99 14.20 -14.37 2.37
CA PRO A 99 13.95 -13.14 3.14
C PRO A 99 13.99 -11.86 2.30
N ASP A 100 14.94 -11.77 1.38
CA ASP A 100 15.23 -10.60 0.54
C ASP A 100 14.56 -10.65 -0.85
N GLY A 101 13.75 -11.67 -1.13
CA GLY A 101 13.10 -11.87 -2.43
C GLY A 101 13.98 -12.49 -3.51
N LYS A 102 15.22 -12.88 -3.20
CA LYS A 102 16.25 -13.34 -4.19
C LYS A 102 16.49 -14.83 -4.18
N GLY A 103 15.55 -15.60 -3.61
CA GLY A 103 15.68 -17.05 -3.46
C GLY A 103 16.48 -17.44 -2.21
N MET A 104 16.55 -18.75 -1.94
CA MET A 104 17.19 -19.29 -0.73
C MET A 104 18.33 -20.25 -1.09
N TYR A 105 19.38 -20.25 -0.26
CA TYR A 105 20.50 -21.20 -0.32
C TYR A 105 21.06 -21.39 -1.75
N ALA A 106 21.07 -22.63 -2.24
CA ALA A 106 21.54 -22.97 -3.59
C ALA A 106 20.56 -22.55 -4.71
N ALA A 107 19.29 -22.31 -4.38
CA ALA A 107 18.24 -21.89 -5.33
C ALA A 107 18.08 -20.36 -5.39
N LYS A 108 19.18 -19.63 -5.64
CA LYS A 108 19.12 -18.18 -5.87
C LYS A 108 18.55 -17.88 -7.25
N CYS A 109 17.69 -16.85 -7.34
CA CYS A 109 17.09 -16.41 -8.62
C CYS A 109 18.16 -16.19 -9.70
N SER A 110 19.27 -15.56 -9.35
CA SER A 110 20.39 -15.23 -10.25
C SER A 110 21.15 -16.46 -10.79
N ASN A 111 20.91 -17.67 -10.28
CA ASN A 111 21.53 -18.86 -10.85
C ASN A 111 20.96 -19.18 -12.26
N CYS A 112 19.70 -18.78 -12.51
CA CYS A 112 19.04 -19.03 -13.79
C CYS A 112 18.63 -17.71 -14.50
N HIS A 113 18.24 -16.69 -13.74
CA HIS A 113 17.85 -15.38 -14.28
C HIS A 113 19.09 -14.48 -14.44
N GLN A 114 19.57 -14.41 -15.68
CA GLN A 114 20.74 -13.61 -16.02
C GLN A 114 20.40 -12.09 -16.06
N PRO A 115 21.39 -11.19 -16.13
CA PRO A 115 21.11 -9.73 -16.24
C PRO A 115 20.32 -9.32 -17.48
N THR A 116 20.34 -10.14 -18.54
CA THR A 116 19.61 -9.93 -19.79
C THR A 116 18.88 -11.21 -20.21
N ASN A 117 17.84 -11.07 -21.04
CA ASN A 117 17.17 -12.23 -21.62
C ASN A 117 18.15 -13.08 -22.43
N VAL A 118 18.09 -14.39 -22.26
CA VAL A 118 18.82 -15.36 -23.07
C VAL A 118 17.96 -15.71 -24.28
N PRO A 119 18.51 -15.76 -25.52
CA PRO A 119 17.75 -16.18 -26.70
C PRO A 119 17.16 -17.58 -26.56
N GLY A 120 15.97 -17.78 -27.10
CA GLY A 120 15.28 -19.06 -27.16
C GLY A 120 13.90 -19.04 -26.50
N GLN A 121 13.06 -19.95 -26.96
CA GLN A 121 11.68 -20.10 -26.48
C GLN A 121 11.65 -20.47 -24.98
N HIS A 122 10.91 -19.69 -24.19
CA HIS A 122 10.70 -19.95 -22.75
C HIS A 122 11.97 -20.03 -21.90
N THR A 123 13.12 -19.54 -22.38
CA THR A 123 14.32 -19.40 -21.54
C THR A 123 14.05 -18.51 -20.33
N PRO A 124 14.75 -18.68 -19.18
CA PRO A 124 14.56 -17.81 -18.04
C PRO A 124 14.72 -16.31 -18.43
N PRO A 125 13.73 -15.46 -18.14
CA PRO A 125 13.86 -14.03 -18.45
C PRO A 125 14.93 -13.37 -17.59
N GLY A 126 15.58 -12.36 -18.15
CA GLY A 126 16.69 -11.66 -17.50
C GLY A 126 16.34 -10.26 -17.02
N ASN A 127 16.95 -9.89 -15.89
CA ASN A 127 17.00 -8.52 -15.40
C ASN A 127 18.06 -8.43 -14.30
N PRO A 128 18.92 -7.38 -14.25
CA PRO A 128 19.94 -7.27 -13.20
C PRO A 128 19.38 -7.12 -11.79
N LYS A 129 18.08 -6.74 -11.66
CA LYS A 129 17.36 -6.62 -10.39
C LYS A 129 16.34 -7.75 -10.19
N TRP A 130 16.53 -8.91 -10.81
CA TRP A 130 15.55 -10.01 -10.75
C TRP A 130 15.32 -10.48 -9.32
N GLN A 131 14.12 -10.24 -8.80
CA GLN A 131 13.70 -10.61 -7.44
C GLN A 131 12.19 -10.50 -7.29
N LEU A 132 11.64 -11.16 -6.27
CA LEU A 132 10.31 -10.90 -5.76
C LEU A 132 10.36 -9.76 -4.72
N PRO A 133 9.22 -9.16 -4.36
CA PRO A 133 9.14 -8.37 -3.13
C PRO A 133 9.60 -9.21 -1.93
N PRO A 134 10.28 -8.65 -0.92
CA PRO A 134 10.80 -9.39 0.22
C PRO A 134 9.69 -10.03 1.07
N SER A 135 10.04 -10.98 1.93
CA SER A 135 9.07 -11.81 2.68
C SER A 135 8.22 -11.01 3.67
N ASP A 136 8.74 -9.93 4.20
CA ASP A 136 8.06 -9.00 5.12
C ASP A 136 7.15 -7.99 4.40
N MET A 137 7.26 -7.87 3.06
CA MET A 137 6.48 -6.94 2.24
C MET A 137 6.11 -7.57 0.88
N LYS A 138 5.38 -8.68 0.90
CA LYS A 138 5.11 -9.52 -0.29
C LYS A 138 4.38 -8.83 -1.43
N MET A 139 3.61 -7.77 -1.19
CA MET A 139 2.81 -7.08 -2.23
C MET A 139 2.00 -8.07 -3.09
N VAL A 140 1.10 -8.81 -2.46
CA VAL A 140 0.33 -9.87 -3.11
C VAL A 140 -0.69 -9.29 -4.09
N PHE A 141 -0.68 -9.77 -5.36
CA PHE A 141 -1.70 -9.46 -6.37
C PHE A 141 -2.65 -10.64 -6.59
N GLN A 142 -2.12 -11.86 -6.55
CA GLN A 142 -2.88 -13.08 -6.76
C GLN A 142 -4.12 -13.15 -5.86
N GLY A 143 -5.28 -13.36 -6.47
CA GLY A 143 -6.55 -13.47 -5.76
C GLY A 143 -7.13 -12.17 -5.20
N LYS A 144 -6.51 -11.02 -5.42
CA LYS A 144 -7.04 -9.72 -4.97
C LYS A 144 -8.09 -9.17 -5.93
N THR A 145 -9.18 -8.66 -5.36
CA THR A 145 -10.13 -7.83 -6.12
C THR A 145 -9.52 -6.48 -6.49
N ALA A 146 -10.08 -5.80 -7.47
CA ALA A 146 -9.62 -4.47 -7.87
C ALA A 146 -9.62 -3.48 -6.69
N ARG A 147 -10.66 -3.52 -5.86
CA ARG A 147 -10.74 -2.70 -4.64
C ARG A 147 -9.62 -3.02 -3.66
N GLN A 148 -9.42 -4.29 -3.34
CA GLN A 148 -8.38 -4.72 -2.38
C GLN A 148 -6.99 -4.32 -2.85
N LEU A 149 -6.72 -4.48 -4.15
CA LEU A 149 -5.40 -4.15 -4.71
C LEU A 149 -5.16 -2.64 -4.74
N ALA A 150 -6.16 -1.83 -5.12
CA ALA A 150 -6.05 -0.37 -5.06
C ALA A 150 -5.77 0.12 -3.63
N LEU A 151 -6.52 -0.39 -2.65
CA LEU A 151 -6.32 -0.02 -1.24
C LEU A 151 -4.94 -0.45 -0.73
N GLN A 152 -4.48 -1.67 -1.08
CA GLN A 152 -3.15 -2.16 -0.70
C GLN A 152 -2.04 -1.26 -1.27
N ILE A 153 -2.09 -0.92 -2.56
CA ILE A 153 -1.07 -0.10 -3.22
C ILE A 153 -1.03 1.32 -2.64
N MET A 154 -2.18 1.89 -2.32
CA MET A 154 -2.25 3.24 -1.74
C MET A 154 -1.99 3.29 -0.24
N ASN A 155 -1.88 2.14 0.43
CA ASN A 155 -1.56 2.07 1.85
C ASN A 155 -0.03 2.02 2.05
N TYR A 156 0.54 3.09 2.62
CA TYR A 156 1.97 3.23 2.89
C TYR A 156 2.59 2.05 3.65
N THR A 157 1.87 1.49 4.63
CA THR A 157 2.37 0.36 5.43
C THR A 157 2.29 -0.99 4.70
N MET A 158 1.60 -1.06 3.55
CA MET A 158 1.37 -2.28 2.79
C MET A 158 2.02 -2.28 1.40
N ASN A 159 2.62 -1.14 0.99
CA ASN A 159 3.15 -0.95 -0.36
C ASN A 159 4.69 -0.83 -0.42
N GLY A 160 5.39 -1.24 0.64
CA GLY A 160 6.85 -1.06 0.76
C GLY A 160 7.23 0.37 1.13
N HIS A 161 6.38 1.03 1.91
CA HIS A 161 6.60 2.40 2.44
C HIS A 161 6.80 3.46 1.34
N LYS A 162 6.04 3.35 0.25
CA LYS A 162 6.09 4.29 -0.86
C LYS A 162 5.00 5.36 -0.75
N ASN A 163 5.38 6.62 -0.84
CA ASN A 163 4.46 7.73 -1.06
C ASN A 163 3.98 7.77 -2.54
N LYS A 164 3.11 8.73 -2.89
CA LYS A 164 2.54 8.82 -4.25
C LYS A 164 3.61 9.04 -5.33
N GLU A 165 4.57 9.89 -5.08
CA GLU A 165 5.67 10.21 -5.97
C GLU A 165 6.54 8.96 -6.21
N GLN A 166 6.86 8.24 -5.16
CA GLN A 166 7.62 7.00 -5.23
C GLN A 166 6.85 5.87 -5.93
N LEU A 167 5.51 5.82 -5.80
CA LEU A 167 4.67 4.90 -6.57
C LEU A 167 4.67 5.25 -8.06
N ILE A 168 4.64 6.54 -8.42
CA ILE A 168 4.76 7.00 -9.80
C ILE A 168 6.11 6.56 -10.39
N GLU A 169 7.21 6.75 -9.67
CA GLU A 169 8.54 6.32 -10.12
C GLU A 169 8.69 4.80 -10.16
N HIS A 170 8.07 4.08 -9.23
CA HIS A 170 8.13 2.63 -9.20
C HIS A 170 7.61 1.97 -10.49
N ALA A 171 6.59 2.53 -11.12
CA ALA A 171 6.12 2.05 -12.43
C ALA A 171 7.20 2.15 -13.53
N ARG A 172 8.24 2.96 -13.32
CA ARG A 172 9.38 3.18 -14.23
C ARG A 172 10.61 2.36 -13.87
N ASP A 173 10.56 1.62 -12.75
CA ASP A 173 11.65 0.73 -12.38
C ASP A 173 11.94 -0.28 -13.51
N THR A 174 13.22 -0.57 -13.72
CA THR A 174 13.67 -1.48 -14.80
C THR A 174 13.07 -2.88 -14.65
N LEU A 175 12.84 -3.36 -13.41
CA LEU A 175 12.22 -4.66 -13.17
C LEU A 175 10.73 -4.64 -13.55
N VAL A 176 10.00 -3.56 -13.23
CA VAL A 176 8.60 -3.38 -13.66
C VAL A 176 8.49 -3.30 -15.16
N LYS A 177 9.35 -2.49 -15.81
CA LYS A 177 9.39 -2.35 -17.28
C LYS A 177 9.71 -3.67 -17.97
N ALA A 178 10.56 -4.52 -17.39
CA ALA A 178 10.91 -5.82 -17.95
C ALA A 178 9.70 -6.76 -18.10
N ALA A 179 8.58 -6.53 -17.43
CA ALA A 179 7.34 -7.30 -17.63
C ALA A 179 6.83 -7.27 -19.08
N TRP A 180 7.22 -6.28 -19.87
CA TRP A 180 6.86 -6.14 -21.31
C TRP A 180 7.88 -6.78 -22.26
N ASP A 181 9.01 -7.24 -21.73
CA ASP A 181 10.07 -7.93 -22.49
C ASP A 181 10.68 -9.03 -21.63
N MET A 182 9.99 -10.14 -21.52
CA MET A 182 10.43 -11.34 -20.75
C MET A 182 10.98 -12.46 -21.65
N GLY A 183 11.44 -12.12 -22.87
CA GLY A 183 11.99 -13.08 -23.84
C GLY A 183 10.90 -13.78 -24.65
N GLU A 184 11.36 -14.68 -25.52
CA GLU A 184 10.56 -15.33 -26.55
C GLU A 184 9.49 -16.28 -25.96
N GLY A 185 8.35 -16.41 -26.64
CA GLY A 185 7.27 -17.34 -26.30
C GLY A 185 6.37 -16.94 -25.16
N ARG A 186 6.41 -15.67 -24.69
CA ARG A 186 5.58 -15.17 -23.60
C ARG A 186 4.64 -14.07 -24.03
N VAL A 187 3.37 -14.17 -23.60
CA VAL A 187 2.35 -13.16 -23.88
C VAL A 187 2.65 -11.91 -23.06
N PRO A 188 2.79 -10.71 -23.67
CA PRO A 188 3.01 -9.46 -22.94
C PRO A 188 1.76 -9.05 -22.14
N PRO A 189 1.86 -8.07 -21.22
CA PRO A 189 0.72 -7.45 -20.58
C PRO A 189 -0.32 -6.90 -21.58
N PRO A 190 -1.62 -6.79 -21.19
CA PRO A 190 -2.73 -6.50 -22.11
C PRO A 190 -2.77 -5.05 -22.65
N MET A 191 -1.72 -4.26 -22.42
CA MET A 191 -1.53 -2.93 -23.02
C MET A 191 -0.04 -2.61 -23.13
N SER A 192 0.33 -1.61 -23.93
CA SER A 192 1.71 -1.16 -24.04
C SER A 192 2.23 -0.57 -22.73
N TYR A 193 3.54 -0.65 -22.50
CA TYR A 193 4.19 -0.05 -21.32
C TYR A 193 3.88 1.45 -21.19
N THR A 194 3.96 2.21 -22.28
CA THR A 194 3.64 3.64 -22.26
C THR A 194 2.21 3.91 -21.84
N THR A 195 1.25 3.12 -22.35
CA THR A 195 -0.15 3.24 -21.91
C THR A 195 -0.32 2.90 -20.45
N PHE A 196 0.35 1.86 -19.95
CA PHE A 196 0.31 1.49 -18.53
C PHE A 196 0.83 2.62 -17.64
N VAL A 197 2.00 3.18 -17.95
CA VAL A 197 2.56 4.31 -17.18
C VAL A 197 1.60 5.50 -17.15
N ASN A 198 1.00 5.84 -18.28
CA ASN A 198 0.04 6.96 -18.35
C ASN A 198 -1.21 6.74 -17.50
N VAL A 199 -1.80 5.54 -17.53
CA VAL A 199 -2.99 5.24 -16.72
C VAL A 199 -2.64 5.06 -15.24
N TRP A 200 -1.46 4.56 -14.90
CA TRP A 200 -0.92 4.49 -13.55
C TRP A 200 -0.76 5.89 -12.94
N ASP A 201 -0.10 6.79 -13.67
CA ASP A 201 0.07 8.19 -13.27
C ASP A 201 -1.29 8.90 -13.08
N THR A 202 -2.20 8.71 -14.04
CA THR A 202 -3.55 9.27 -13.96
C THR A 202 -4.26 8.81 -12.70
N TRP A 203 -4.23 7.51 -12.41
CA TRP A 203 -4.84 6.96 -11.20
C TRP A 203 -4.32 7.64 -9.94
N ILE A 204 -3.01 7.70 -9.76
CA ILE A 204 -2.38 8.24 -8.54
C ILE A 204 -2.59 9.76 -8.44
N LYS A 205 -2.33 10.52 -9.53
CA LYS A 205 -2.46 11.98 -9.57
C LYS A 205 -3.89 12.45 -9.36
N LYS A 206 -4.88 11.65 -9.77
CA LYS A 206 -6.32 11.89 -9.55
C LYS A 206 -6.83 11.38 -8.20
N GLY A 207 -5.93 11.08 -7.25
CA GLY A 207 -6.25 10.77 -5.86
C GLY A 207 -6.02 9.31 -5.44
N GLY A 208 -5.77 8.38 -6.36
CA GLY A 208 -5.54 6.97 -6.03
C GLY A 208 -6.79 6.25 -5.51
N TYR A 209 -7.97 6.66 -5.98
CA TYR A 209 -9.24 6.11 -5.49
C TYR A 209 -9.41 4.64 -5.86
N ALA A 210 -9.95 3.86 -4.90
CA ALA A 210 -10.31 2.47 -5.10
C ALA A 210 -11.72 2.34 -5.71
N PRO A 211 -11.95 1.37 -6.62
CA PRO A 211 -13.30 1.04 -7.06
C PRO A 211 -14.17 0.54 -5.89
N LYS A 212 -15.49 0.61 -6.06
CA LYS A 212 -16.48 0.11 -5.08
C LYS A 212 -16.48 -1.41 -5.01
#